data_3ddcde16f9c55570a15d8e9e0b63d606
#
_entry.id   3ddcde16f9c55570a15d8e9e0b63d606
#
_cell.length_a   1.000
_cell.length_b   1.000
_cell.length_c   1.000
_cell.angle_alpha   90.00
_cell.angle_beta   90.00
_cell.angle_gamma   90.00
#
_symmetry.space_group_name_H-M   'P 1'
#
loop_
_entity.id
_entity.type
_entity.pdbx_description
1 polymer ?
#
loop_
_entity_poly.entity_id
_entity_poly.type
_entity_poly.pdbx_seq_one_letter_code
_entity_poly.pdbx_strand_id
1 'polypeptide(L)'
;AGILSRKFNIPIYANELTWKAMEKSLGKIKEENIKIMPKRSTMSLNDLDITSFNTPHDSVASTGYTIKHKGKSASIATDIGTFTEEILRNIRESEVILLESNHDVQMVKFGPYPYELKRRVLSEVGHLSNEDCGKAIVDIMKHDKHRKIILGHLSNTNNVPELAEQAVINVLNAHKINIGKDLELKLADRHKPSSY
;
A
#
# COMPACT_ATOMS: atom_id res chain seq x y z
N ALA A 1 -5.73 16.00 -0.64
CA ALA A 1 -5.60 16.19 -2.10
C ALA A 1 -6.09 17.60 -2.50
N GLY A 2 -7.35 18.00 -2.19
CA GLY A 2 -7.95 19.26 -2.66
C GLY A 2 -7.17 20.53 -2.29
N ILE A 3 -6.63 20.62 -1.06
CA ILE A 3 -5.80 21.77 -0.63
C ILE A 3 -4.56 21.92 -1.50
N LEU A 4 -3.87 20.81 -1.80
CA LEU A 4 -2.66 20.82 -2.65
C LEU A 4 -3.00 21.21 -4.08
N SER A 5 -4.08 20.67 -4.65
CA SER A 5 -4.53 21.02 -5.99
C SER A 5 -4.83 22.52 -6.11
N ARG A 6 -5.56 23.11 -5.15
CA ARG A 6 -5.84 24.54 -5.15
C ARG A 6 -4.59 25.40 -4.96
N LYS A 7 -3.70 24.99 -4.05
CA LYS A 7 -2.50 25.78 -3.71
C LYS A 7 -1.48 25.81 -4.84
N PHE A 8 -1.29 24.68 -5.50
CA PHE A 8 -0.23 24.50 -6.51
C PHE A 8 -0.74 24.38 -7.94
N ASN A 9 -2.06 24.48 -8.13
CA ASN A 9 -2.72 24.29 -9.43
C ASN A 9 -2.31 22.97 -10.13
N ILE A 10 -2.30 21.86 -9.38
CA ILE A 10 -1.93 20.54 -9.87
C ILE A 10 -3.15 19.62 -10.02
N PRO A 11 -3.17 18.74 -11.04
CA PRO A 11 -4.26 17.81 -11.24
C PRO A 11 -4.31 16.73 -10.16
N ILE A 12 -5.52 16.22 -9.94
CA ILE A 12 -5.80 15.05 -9.11
C ILE A 12 -6.29 13.93 -10.05
N TYR A 13 -5.64 12.77 -9.98
CA TYR A 13 -6.05 11.58 -10.72
C TYR A 13 -6.73 10.61 -9.76
N ALA A 14 -7.95 10.20 -10.08
CA ALA A 14 -8.69 9.19 -9.33
C ALA A 14 -9.71 8.50 -10.25
N ASN A 15 -10.18 7.31 -9.85
CA ASN A 15 -11.28 6.67 -10.58
C ASN A 15 -12.61 7.40 -10.32
N GLU A 16 -13.60 7.17 -11.19
CA GLU A 16 -14.89 7.85 -11.13
C GLU A 16 -15.62 7.69 -9.79
N LEU A 17 -15.60 6.50 -9.21
CA LEU A 17 -16.26 6.22 -7.93
C LEU A 17 -15.60 6.99 -6.79
N THR A 18 -14.26 7.05 -6.79
CA THR A 18 -13.50 7.84 -5.83
C THR A 18 -13.79 9.33 -5.98
N TRP A 19 -13.85 9.86 -7.21
CA TRP A 19 -14.23 11.24 -7.47
C TRP A 19 -15.60 11.56 -6.90
N LYS A 20 -16.60 10.73 -7.20
CA LYS A 20 -17.96 10.89 -6.67
C LYS A 20 -18.01 10.86 -5.14
N ALA A 21 -17.26 9.95 -4.52
CA ALA A 21 -17.20 9.85 -3.05
C ALA A 21 -16.49 11.04 -2.39
N MET A 22 -15.47 11.59 -3.02
CA MET A 22 -14.68 12.72 -2.50
C MET A 22 -15.31 14.11 -2.75
N GLU A 23 -16.27 14.23 -3.64
CA GLU A 23 -16.79 15.50 -4.16
C GLU A 23 -17.11 16.51 -3.04
N LYS A 24 -17.82 16.05 -2.00
CA LYS A 24 -18.21 16.91 -0.86
C LYS A 24 -17.05 17.30 0.06
N SER A 25 -16.00 16.46 0.12
CA SER A 25 -14.87 16.65 1.07
C SER A 25 -13.70 17.41 0.48
N LEU A 26 -13.51 17.38 -0.83
CA LEU A 26 -12.39 18.04 -1.52
C LEU A 26 -12.51 19.56 -1.55
N GLY A 27 -13.74 20.10 -1.47
CA GLY A 27 -14.03 21.48 -1.79
C GLY A 27 -13.89 21.75 -3.30
N LYS A 28 -14.05 22.99 -3.72
CA LYS A 28 -14.05 23.35 -5.15
C LYS A 28 -12.68 23.08 -5.81
N ILE A 29 -12.66 22.24 -6.82
CA ILE A 29 -11.50 21.95 -7.66
C ILE A 29 -11.74 22.51 -9.06
N LYS A 30 -10.72 23.07 -9.70
CA LYS A 30 -10.80 23.51 -11.10
C LYS A 30 -11.07 22.30 -11.99
N GLU A 31 -11.95 22.46 -12.98
CA GLU A 31 -12.32 21.39 -13.91
C GLU A 31 -11.10 20.78 -14.62
N GLU A 32 -10.17 21.64 -15.05
CA GLU A 32 -8.89 21.23 -15.67
C GLU A 32 -8.03 20.30 -14.80
N ASN A 33 -8.20 20.36 -13.46
CA ASN A 33 -7.46 19.55 -12.48
C ASN A 33 -8.20 18.27 -12.08
N ILE A 34 -9.39 18.02 -12.59
CA ILE A 34 -10.14 16.78 -12.40
C ILE A 34 -9.74 15.81 -13.50
N LYS A 35 -9.03 14.73 -13.14
CA LYS A 35 -8.57 13.72 -14.10
C LYS A 35 -9.08 12.35 -13.69
N ILE A 36 -9.72 11.68 -14.65
CA ILE A 36 -10.20 10.31 -14.43
C ILE A 36 -9.10 9.33 -14.80
N MET A 37 -8.75 8.46 -13.88
CA MET A 37 -7.92 7.29 -14.12
C MET A 37 -8.76 6.04 -13.81
N PRO A 38 -9.19 5.29 -14.81
CA PRO A 38 -10.00 4.08 -14.58
C PRO A 38 -9.27 3.06 -13.72
N LYS A 39 -10.03 2.23 -13.01
CA LYS A 39 -9.45 1.07 -12.31
C LYS A 39 -8.84 0.08 -13.31
N ARG A 40 -7.78 -0.62 -12.88
CA ARG A 40 -7.10 -1.65 -13.70
C ARG A 40 -6.66 -1.11 -15.06
N SER A 41 -6.15 0.09 -15.08
CA SER A 41 -5.69 0.76 -16.29
C SER A 41 -4.24 1.20 -16.17
N THR A 42 -3.61 1.41 -17.30
CA THR A 42 -2.30 2.07 -17.39
C THR A 42 -2.46 3.39 -18.10
N MET A 43 -1.89 4.44 -17.55
CA MET A 43 -1.80 5.75 -18.17
C MET A 43 -0.35 6.21 -18.24
N SER A 44 0.02 6.90 -19.28
CA SER A 44 1.31 7.57 -19.37
C SER A 44 1.18 9.02 -18.95
N LEU A 45 2.07 9.45 -18.06
CA LEU A 45 2.19 10.84 -17.61
C LEU A 45 3.64 11.27 -17.81
N ASN A 46 3.88 12.05 -18.85
CA ASN A 46 5.21 12.35 -19.38
C ASN A 46 5.96 11.05 -19.72
N ASP A 47 7.07 10.77 -19.03
CA ASP A 47 7.92 9.58 -19.18
C ASP A 47 7.65 8.48 -18.13
N LEU A 48 6.56 8.61 -17.37
CA LEU A 48 6.10 7.63 -16.39
C LEU A 48 4.91 6.85 -16.93
N ASP A 49 4.93 5.53 -16.80
CA ASP A 49 3.77 4.68 -16.96
C ASP A 49 3.22 4.31 -15.57
N ILE A 50 1.96 4.65 -15.33
CA ILE A 50 1.28 4.42 -14.06
C ILE A 50 0.19 3.40 -14.27
N THR A 51 0.31 2.25 -13.63
CA THR A 51 -0.70 1.18 -13.66
C THR A 51 -1.45 1.16 -12.34
N SER A 52 -2.77 1.20 -12.40
CA SER A 52 -3.65 1.03 -11.24
C SER A 52 -4.13 -0.42 -11.14
N PHE A 53 -4.19 -0.97 -9.93
CA PHE A 53 -4.74 -2.28 -9.65
C PHE A 53 -5.67 -2.23 -8.44
N ASN A 54 -6.56 -3.21 -8.32
CA ASN A 54 -7.52 -3.22 -7.23
C ASN A 54 -6.91 -3.74 -5.93
N THR A 55 -7.23 -3.10 -4.80
CA THR A 55 -6.93 -3.61 -3.45
C THR A 55 -8.23 -3.94 -2.74
N PRO A 56 -8.36 -5.14 -2.14
CA PRO A 56 -9.53 -5.50 -1.33
C PRO A 56 -9.58 -4.64 -0.06
N HIS A 57 -10.45 -3.63 -0.06
CA HIS A 57 -10.66 -2.74 1.07
C HIS A 57 -12.08 -2.22 1.07
N ASP A 58 -12.61 -1.88 2.24
CA ASP A 58 -13.99 -1.43 2.44
C ASP A 58 -14.25 0.04 2.04
N SER A 59 -13.30 0.68 1.37
CA SER A 59 -13.52 1.97 0.71
C SER A 59 -14.25 1.79 -0.63
N VAL A 60 -14.81 2.87 -1.16
CA VAL A 60 -15.66 2.82 -2.38
C VAL A 60 -14.92 2.22 -3.58
N ALA A 61 -13.62 2.45 -3.71
CA ALA A 61 -12.85 2.00 -4.85
C ALA A 61 -11.34 2.03 -4.58
N SER A 62 -10.88 1.25 -3.61
CA SER A 62 -9.46 1.18 -3.23
C SER A 62 -8.58 0.74 -4.39
N THR A 63 -7.41 1.34 -4.51
CA THR A 63 -6.53 1.18 -5.66
C THR A 63 -5.06 1.31 -5.24
N GLY A 64 -4.26 0.31 -5.55
CA GLY A 64 -2.81 0.39 -5.52
C GLY A 64 -2.24 0.84 -6.87
N TYR A 65 -0.97 1.20 -6.90
CA TYR A 65 -0.31 1.74 -8.08
C TYR A 65 1.08 1.14 -8.28
N THR A 66 1.41 0.87 -9.54
CA THR A 66 2.78 0.59 -9.99
C THR A 66 3.20 1.69 -10.95
N ILE A 67 4.34 2.32 -10.68
CA ILE A 67 4.92 3.39 -11.47
C ILE A 67 6.18 2.85 -12.13
N LYS A 68 6.30 3.01 -13.46
CA LYS A 68 7.45 2.57 -14.25
C LYS A 68 8.10 3.74 -14.96
N HIS A 69 9.44 3.73 -15.00
CA HIS A 69 10.25 4.70 -15.72
C HIS A 69 11.58 4.06 -16.15
N LYS A 70 11.88 4.06 -17.45
CA LYS A 70 13.17 3.58 -18.01
C LYS A 70 13.66 2.26 -17.43
N GLY A 71 12.77 1.26 -17.37
CA GLY A 71 13.08 -0.06 -16.84
C GLY A 71 13.12 -0.19 -15.31
N LYS A 72 12.94 0.90 -14.57
CA LYS A 72 12.77 0.93 -13.12
C LYS A 72 11.30 0.95 -12.74
N SER A 73 10.95 0.38 -11.60
CA SER A 73 9.57 0.39 -11.13
C SER A 73 9.46 0.42 -9.61
N ALA A 74 8.42 1.13 -9.17
CA ALA A 74 8.02 1.19 -7.77
C ALA A 74 6.53 0.95 -7.63
N SER A 75 6.12 0.23 -6.58
CA SER A 75 4.71 -0.04 -6.29
C SER A 75 4.31 0.44 -4.90
N ILE A 76 3.07 0.86 -4.80
CA ILE A 76 2.41 1.22 -3.54
C ILE A 76 1.17 0.34 -3.40
N ALA A 77 1.14 -0.47 -2.35
CA ALA A 77 0.07 -1.41 -2.05
C ALA A 77 -0.29 -1.31 -0.56
N THR A 78 -1.23 -0.42 -0.25
CA THR A 78 -1.80 -0.18 1.08
C THR A 78 -3.31 -0.28 1.03
N ASP A 79 -3.98 -0.27 2.18
CA ASP A 79 -5.41 -0.53 2.29
C ASP A 79 -5.77 -1.89 1.67
N ILE A 80 -5.18 -2.94 2.25
CA ILE A 80 -5.27 -4.31 1.77
C ILE A 80 -5.79 -5.21 2.89
N GLY A 81 -7.03 -5.66 2.80
CA GLY A 81 -7.55 -6.69 3.73
C GLY A 81 -7.00 -8.07 3.41
N THR A 82 -6.80 -8.38 2.15
CA THR A 82 -6.26 -9.67 1.68
C THR A 82 -5.28 -9.46 0.53
N PHE A 83 -4.09 -10.08 0.62
CA PHE A 83 -3.11 -10.07 -0.46
C PHE A 83 -3.54 -11.04 -1.57
N THR A 84 -3.86 -10.50 -2.74
CA THR A 84 -4.44 -11.28 -3.84
C THR A 84 -3.43 -11.52 -4.97
N GLU A 85 -3.74 -12.50 -5.82
CA GLU A 85 -2.98 -12.76 -7.05
C GLU A 85 -2.96 -11.55 -8.00
N GLU A 86 -4.00 -10.71 -7.99
CA GLU A 86 -4.02 -9.45 -8.76
C GLU A 86 -2.95 -8.48 -8.24
N ILE A 87 -2.86 -8.32 -6.93
CA ILE A 87 -1.83 -7.47 -6.31
C ILE A 87 -0.45 -8.03 -6.66
N LEU A 88 -0.22 -9.32 -6.40
CA LEU A 88 1.06 -9.98 -6.69
C LEU A 88 1.52 -9.75 -8.14
N ARG A 89 0.66 -10.01 -9.12
CA ARG A 89 0.99 -9.82 -10.55
C ARG A 89 1.38 -8.38 -10.90
N ASN A 90 0.77 -7.40 -10.24
CA ASN A 90 1.07 -5.99 -10.51
C ASN A 90 2.36 -5.49 -9.87
N ILE A 91 2.74 -6.03 -8.70
CA ILE A 91 3.88 -5.51 -7.93
C ILE A 91 5.14 -6.38 -7.98
N ARG A 92 5.03 -7.66 -8.35
CA ARG A 92 6.14 -8.62 -8.31
C ARG A 92 7.38 -8.24 -9.12
N GLU A 93 7.23 -7.41 -10.15
CA GLU A 93 8.35 -6.94 -10.97
C GLU A 93 8.97 -5.63 -10.43
N SER A 94 8.38 -5.02 -9.41
CA SER A 94 8.86 -3.77 -8.88
C SER A 94 10.14 -3.93 -8.07
N GLU A 95 11.06 -2.99 -8.24
CA GLU A 95 12.33 -2.93 -7.49
C GLU A 95 12.12 -2.37 -6.09
N VAL A 96 11.16 -1.45 -5.94
CA VAL A 96 10.80 -0.85 -4.67
C VAL A 96 9.30 -1.07 -4.43
N ILE A 97 8.94 -1.60 -3.28
CA ILE A 97 7.54 -1.88 -2.93
C ILE A 97 7.25 -1.31 -1.55
N LEU A 98 6.34 -0.33 -1.48
CA LEU A 98 5.70 0.06 -0.24
C LEU A 98 4.51 -0.87 0.00
N LEU A 99 4.59 -1.70 1.03
CA LEU A 99 3.59 -2.70 1.36
C LEU A 99 3.00 -2.44 2.74
N GLU A 100 1.70 -2.65 2.87
CA GLU A 100 1.02 -2.52 4.15
C GLU A 100 1.49 -3.57 5.17
N SER A 101 1.82 -3.09 6.39
CA SER A 101 2.01 -3.89 7.60
C SER A 101 1.25 -3.19 8.73
N ASN A 102 -0.09 -3.35 8.72
CA ASN A 102 -0.95 -2.46 9.47
C ASN A 102 -0.98 -2.76 10.96
N HIS A 103 -1.16 -4.00 11.36
CA HIS A 103 -1.45 -4.31 12.74
C HIS A 103 -0.87 -5.66 13.20
N ASP A 104 -0.60 -5.73 14.49
CA ASP A 104 -0.46 -7.00 15.20
C ASP A 104 -1.84 -7.55 15.58
N VAL A 105 -2.09 -8.80 15.27
CA VAL A 105 -3.40 -9.46 15.48
C VAL A 105 -3.78 -9.50 16.95
N GLN A 106 -2.82 -9.71 17.87
CA GLN A 106 -3.09 -9.75 19.30
C GLN A 106 -3.41 -8.36 19.86
N MET A 107 -2.68 -7.33 19.38
CA MET A 107 -3.00 -5.94 19.76
C MET A 107 -4.42 -5.55 19.31
N VAL A 108 -4.89 -5.97 18.13
CA VAL A 108 -6.28 -5.73 17.73
C VAL A 108 -7.25 -6.50 18.62
N LYS A 109 -7.02 -7.79 18.86
CA LYS A 109 -7.91 -8.64 19.65
C LYS A 109 -8.08 -8.14 21.09
N PHE A 110 -6.98 -7.77 21.74
CA PHE A 110 -6.96 -7.38 23.16
C PHE A 110 -6.91 -5.87 23.38
N GLY A 111 -6.73 -5.08 22.32
CA GLY A 111 -6.63 -3.62 22.37
C GLY A 111 -7.97 -2.91 22.60
N PRO A 112 -7.95 -1.58 22.63
CA PRO A 112 -9.08 -0.75 23.06
C PRO A 112 -10.20 -0.60 22.03
N TYR A 113 -10.05 -1.12 20.80
CA TYR A 113 -11.05 -0.94 19.75
C TYR A 113 -12.39 -1.62 20.11
N PRO A 114 -13.54 -0.99 19.79
CA PRO A 114 -14.84 -1.64 19.87
C PRO A 114 -14.89 -2.91 19.00
N TYR A 115 -15.72 -3.86 19.38
CA TYR A 115 -15.82 -5.16 18.72
C TYR A 115 -16.04 -5.06 17.21
N GLU A 116 -16.93 -4.17 16.77
CA GLU A 116 -17.22 -3.97 15.34
C GLU A 116 -16.00 -3.47 14.56
N LEU A 117 -15.20 -2.57 15.17
CA LEU A 117 -13.98 -2.09 14.55
C LEU A 117 -12.90 -3.17 14.51
N LYS A 118 -12.79 -4.02 15.53
CA LYS A 118 -11.90 -5.19 15.51
C LYS A 118 -12.26 -6.14 14.37
N ARG A 119 -13.54 -6.47 14.22
CA ARG A 119 -14.03 -7.31 13.13
C ARG A 119 -13.71 -6.71 11.76
N ARG A 120 -13.93 -5.40 11.59
CA ARG A 120 -13.62 -4.68 10.36
C ARG A 120 -12.14 -4.76 10.02
N VAL A 121 -11.26 -4.42 10.98
CA VAL A 121 -9.80 -4.43 10.76
C VAL A 121 -9.29 -5.81 10.39
N LEU A 122 -9.80 -6.86 11.03
CA LEU A 122 -9.40 -8.27 10.81
C LEU A 122 -10.11 -8.94 9.62
N SER A 123 -10.98 -8.24 8.90
CA SER A 123 -11.72 -8.81 7.76
C SER A 123 -10.90 -8.84 6.49
N GLU A 124 -11.37 -9.62 5.50
CA GLU A 124 -10.76 -9.72 4.16
C GLU A 124 -10.74 -8.38 3.37
N VAL A 125 -11.50 -7.40 3.83
CA VAL A 125 -11.55 -6.03 3.28
C VAL A 125 -11.08 -4.98 4.30
N GLY A 126 -10.48 -5.41 5.40
CA GLY A 126 -9.88 -4.55 6.42
C GLY A 126 -8.46 -4.15 6.06
N HIS A 127 -7.50 -4.59 6.87
CA HIS A 127 -6.09 -4.29 6.71
C HIS A 127 -5.19 -5.51 6.85
N LEU A 128 -4.03 -5.48 6.20
CA LEU A 128 -3.06 -6.57 6.23
C LEU A 128 -2.33 -6.62 7.58
N SER A 129 -2.34 -7.79 8.23
CA SER A 129 -1.58 -8.00 9.46
C SER A 129 -0.06 -8.02 9.19
N ASN A 130 0.76 -7.85 10.25
CA ASN A 130 2.21 -7.95 10.12
C ASN A 130 2.64 -9.33 9.62
N GLU A 131 2.03 -10.40 10.10
CA GLU A 131 2.32 -11.77 9.65
C GLU A 131 1.91 -11.99 8.20
N ASP A 132 0.74 -11.51 7.78
CA ASP A 132 0.28 -11.68 6.40
C ASP A 132 1.06 -10.80 5.43
N CYS A 133 1.56 -9.64 5.87
CA CYS A 133 2.57 -8.87 5.14
C CYS A 133 3.85 -9.70 4.90
N GLY A 134 4.35 -10.38 5.94
CA GLY A 134 5.49 -11.29 5.80
C GLY A 134 5.24 -12.40 4.77
N LYS A 135 4.06 -13.04 4.79
CA LYS A 135 3.66 -14.06 3.81
C LYS A 135 3.56 -13.48 2.39
N ALA A 136 3.00 -12.29 2.25
CA ALA A 136 2.94 -11.58 0.96
C ALA A 136 4.34 -11.33 0.39
N ILE A 137 5.30 -10.92 1.23
CA ILE A 137 6.70 -10.76 0.81
C ILE A 137 7.30 -12.10 0.37
N VAL A 138 7.02 -13.21 1.07
CA VAL A 138 7.45 -14.54 0.63
C VAL A 138 6.93 -14.85 -0.78
N ASP A 139 5.66 -14.57 -1.07
CA ASP A 139 5.09 -14.79 -2.40
C ASP A 139 5.74 -13.90 -3.47
N ILE A 140 6.02 -12.64 -3.16
CA ILE A 140 6.75 -11.71 -4.04
C ILE A 140 8.16 -12.23 -4.33
N MET A 141 8.85 -12.79 -3.34
CA MET A 141 10.23 -13.28 -3.45
C MET A 141 10.38 -14.62 -4.17
N LYS A 142 9.29 -15.32 -4.49
CA LYS A 142 9.33 -16.50 -5.40
C LYS A 142 9.81 -16.14 -6.81
N HIS A 143 9.77 -14.87 -7.15
CA HIS A 143 10.36 -14.34 -8.40
C HIS A 143 11.77 -13.83 -8.10
N ASP A 144 12.76 -14.50 -8.62
CA ASP A 144 14.19 -14.30 -8.33
C ASP A 144 14.69 -12.89 -8.77
N LYS A 145 14.45 -11.91 -7.91
CA LYS A 145 14.83 -10.51 -8.10
C LYS A 145 15.06 -9.85 -6.74
N HIS A 146 16.23 -9.23 -6.56
CA HIS A 146 16.49 -8.40 -5.37
C HIS A 146 15.56 -7.18 -5.33
N ARG A 147 14.97 -6.88 -4.17
CA ARG A 147 13.98 -5.81 -3.98
C ARG A 147 14.23 -5.02 -2.71
N LYS A 148 13.71 -3.81 -2.72
CA LYS A 148 13.55 -2.99 -1.51
C LYS A 148 12.08 -3.04 -1.09
N ILE A 149 11.82 -3.62 0.07
CA ILE A 149 10.49 -3.67 0.68
C ILE A 149 10.44 -2.63 1.79
N ILE A 150 9.45 -1.77 1.72
CA ILE A 150 9.21 -0.74 2.72
C ILE A 150 7.89 -1.07 3.40
N LEU A 151 7.94 -1.39 4.68
CA LEU A 151 6.74 -1.60 5.48
C LEU A 151 6.13 -0.25 5.81
N GLY A 152 4.85 -0.09 5.54
CA GLY A 152 4.15 1.16 5.78
C GLY A 152 2.71 0.97 6.22
N HIS A 153 1.98 2.08 6.35
CA HIS A 153 0.57 2.10 6.76
C HIS A 153 0.30 1.44 8.13
N LEU A 154 1.26 1.59 9.07
CA LEU A 154 1.15 1.02 10.42
C LEU A 154 0.03 1.71 11.22
N SER A 155 -0.76 0.92 11.94
CA SER A 155 -1.76 1.43 12.89
C SER A 155 -1.09 2.15 14.06
N ASN A 156 -1.62 3.30 14.46
CA ASN A 156 -1.15 4.01 15.66
C ASN A 156 -1.52 3.30 16.97
N THR A 157 -2.59 2.51 16.94
CA THR A 157 -3.17 1.90 18.16
C THR A 157 -2.84 0.42 18.27
N ASN A 158 -2.74 -0.27 17.13
CA ASN A 158 -2.61 -1.72 17.11
C ASN A 158 -1.30 -2.18 16.45
N ASN A 159 -0.29 -1.33 16.47
CA ASN A 159 1.05 -1.69 16.00
C ASN A 159 2.12 -0.83 16.66
N VAL A 160 3.35 -1.33 16.65
CA VAL A 160 4.56 -0.56 16.89
C VAL A 160 5.60 -0.96 15.84
N PRO A 161 6.50 -0.05 15.42
CA PRO A 161 7.46 -0.30 14.34
C PRO A 161 8.28 -1.57 14.56
N GLU A 162 8.80 -1.77 15.75
CA GLU A 162 9.66 -2.89 16.10
C GLU A 162 8.92 -4.23 16.03
N LEU A 163 7.65 -4.25 16.42
CA LEU A 163 6.81 -5.45 16.35
C LEU A 163 6.46 -5.81 14.90
N ALA A 164 6.16 -4.80 14.08
CA ALA A 164 5.90 -5.00 12.66
C ALA A 164 7.13 -5.58 11.94
N GLU A 165 8.30 -4.98 12.16
CA GLU A 165 9.56 -5.45 11.57
C GLU A 165 9.89 -6.87 12.02
N GLN A 166 9.82 -7.17 13.33
CA GLN A 166 10.15 -8.48 13.88
C GLN A 166 9.19 -9.57 13.39
N ALA A 167 7.89 -9.29 13.29
CA ALA A 167 6.93 -10.26 12.77
C ALA A 167 7.23 -10.63 11.31
N VAL A 168 7.53 -9.64 10.47
CA VAL A 168 7.93 -9.88 9.08
C VAL A 168 9.25 -10.66 9.01
N ILE A 169 10.27 -10.27 9.78
CA ILE A 169 11.56 -10.98 9.85
C ILE A 169 11.37 -12.44 10.22
N ASN A 170 10.53 -12.74 11.20
CA ASN A 170 10.26 -14.13 11.63
C ASN A 170 9.67 -14.97 10.49
N VAL A 171 8.72 -14.42 9.73
CA VAL A 171 8.14 -15.10 8.57
C VAL A 171 9.19 -15.33 7.49
N LEU A 172 10.00 -14.32 7.17
CA LEU A 172 11.06 -14.44 6.14
C LEU A 172 12.09 -15.49 6.53
N ASN A 173 12.55 -15.49 7.78
CA ASN A 173 13.52 -16.46 8.30
C ASN A 173 12.98 -17.89 8.23
N ALA A 174 11.71 -18.12 8.55
CA ALA A 174 11.05 -19.42 8.42
C ALA A 174 11.05 -19.96 6.98
N HIS A 175 11.08 -19.06 6.00
CA HIS A 175 11.15 -19.36 4.57
C HIS A 175 12.57 -19.24 3.97
N LYS A 176 13.60 -19.06 4.83
CA LYS A 176 15.02 -18.96 4.44
C LYS A 176 15.32 -17.79 3.49
N ILE A 177 14.57 -16.70 3.61
CA ILE A 177 14.80 -15.45 2.89
C ILE A 177 15.69 -14.57 3.76
N ASN A 178 16.86 -14.15 3.24
CA ASN A 178 17.87 -13.40 3.98
C ASN A 178 17.77 -11.91 3.68
N ILE A 179 17.46 -11.12 4.71
CA ILE A 179 17.49 -9.66 4.63
C ILE A 179 18.95 -9.19 4.44
N GLY A 180 19.14 -8.23 3.54
CA GLY A 180 20.46 -7.73 3.15
C GLY A 180 21.09 -8.49 1.97
N LYS A 181 20.70 -9.76 1.75
CA LYS A 181 21.15 -10.57 0.61
C LYS A 181 20.08 -10.69 -0.47
N ASP A 182 18.90 -11.19 -0.09
CA ASP A 182 17.83 -11.48 -1.05
C ASP A 182 16.92 -10.25 -1.23
N LEU A 183 16.72 -9.47 -0.17
CA LEU A 183 15.97 -8.21 -0.18
C LEU A 183 16.53 -7.20 0.85
N GLU A 184 16.21 -5.92 0.67
CA GLU A 184 16.32 -4.90 1.71
C GLU A 184 14.95 -4.70 2.35
N LEU A 185 14.88 -4.71 3.69
CA LEU A 185 13.68 -4.42 4.46
C LEU A 185 13.84 -3.10 5.20
N LYS A 186 12.87 -2.22 5.11
CA LYS A 186 12.83 -0.91 5.77
C LYS A 186 11.44 -0.62 6.31
N LEU A 187 11.35 0.29 7.26
CA LEU A 187 10.10 0.85 7.79
C LEU A 187 9.95 2.30 7.32
N ALA A 188 8.78 2.64 6.82
CA ALA A 188 8.46 4.04 6.55
C ALA A 188 8.21 4.79 7.86
N ASP A 189 8.90 5.92 8.05
CA ASP A 189 8.59 6.81 9.16
C ASP A 189 7.27 7.55 8.89
N ARG A 190 6.43 7.69 9.92
CA ARG A 190 5.15 8.38 9.81
C ARG A 190 5.28 9.89 9.72
N HIS A 191 6.28 10.46 10.37
CA HIS A 191 6.40 11.89 10.64
C HIS A 191 7.56 12.55 9.91
N LYS A 192 8.46 11.76 9.34
CA LYS A 192 9.66 12.26 8.67
C LYS A 192 9.80 11.63 7.28
N PRO A 193 10.36 12.36 6.31
CA PRO A 193 10.76 11.76 5.05
C PRO A 193 11.77 10.63 5.30
N SER A 194 11.55 9.51 4.67
CA SER A 194 12.48 8.38 4.70
C SER A 194 13.23 8.33 3.38
N SER A 195 14.57 8.29 3.42
CA SER A 195 15.43 8.06 2.25
C SER A 195 16.04 6.66 2.33
N TYR A 196 16.03 5.95 1.22
CA TYR A 196 16.49 4.55 1.16
C TYR A 196 17.41 4.32 -0.03
#